data_798ee8d708cc4dfcd43d4f57dee3775e
#
_entry.id   798ee8d708cc4dfcd43d4f57dee3775e
#
_cell.length_a   1.000
_cell.length_b   1.000
_cell.length_c   1.000
_cell.angle_alpha   90.00
_cell.angle_beta   90.00
_cell.angle_gamma   90.00
#
_symmetry.space_group_name_H-M   'P 1'
#
loop_
_entity.id
_entity.type
_entity.pdbx_description
1 polymer ?
#
loop_
_entity_poly.entity_id
_entity_poly.type
_entity_poly.pdbx_seq_one_letter_code
_entity_poly.pdbx_strand_id
1 'polypeptide(L)'
;QSIETLREAIALGKEREVDFLLAVGGGSVIDGAKLIAAGLLYDGDAWELVRKGASQRTVPLGTVLTIPATGSEMNNGAVISRRETKEKYPFYGNYPLFSILDPEKTFTLPQRQVACGLADTFVHVMEQYMTVAGQSRVMDRWAEGILQTLVEIAPEIRENQHDYDLMADFMLSATMGLNGFIAMGVAQDWATHMIGHELTALHGLTHGATLAIVLPG
;
A
#
# COMPACT_ATOMS: atom_id res chain seq x y z
N GLN A 1 5.96 6.60 4.68
CA GLN A 1 7.29 7.16 4.35
C GLN A 1 7.37 8.62 4.79
N SER A 2 8.55 9.06 5.25
CA SER A 2 8.69 10.38 5.83
C SER A 2 9.13 11.40 4.78
N ILE A 3 8.48 12.59 4.78
CA ILE A 3 8.77 13.67 3.83
C ILE A 3 10.23 14.15 3.92
N GLU A 4 10.82 14.09 5.10
CA GLU A 4 12.20 14.52 5.32
C GLU A 4 13.18 13.73 4.44
N THR A 5 13.07 12.40 4.44
CA THR A 5 13.88 11.50 3.59
C THR A 5 13.56 11.70 2.09
N LEU A 6 12.28 11.95 1.76
CA LEU A 6 11.88 12.13 0.36
C LEU A 6 12.39 13.44 -0.24
N ARG A 7 12.51 14.51 0.57
CA ARG A 7 13.14 15.77 0.13
C ARG A 7 14.58 15.57 -0.31
N GLU A 8 15.35 14.78 0.44
CA GLU A 8 16.74 14.45 0.08
C GLU A 8 16.82 13.70 -1.24
N ALA A 9 15.95 12.71 -1.41
CA ALA A 9 15.88 11.93 -2.66
C ALA A 9 15.46 12.79 -3.86
N ILE A 10 14.50 13.70 -3.69
CA ILE A 10 14.06 14.64 -4.74
C ILE A 10 15.20 15.60 -5.12
N ALA A 11 15.93 16.14 -4.14
CA ALA A 11 17.06 17.05 -4.39
C ALA A 11 18.16 16.32 -5.20
N LEU A 12 18.53 15.09 -4.78
CA LEU A 12 19.49 14.27 -5.49
C LEU A 12 19.02 13.91 -6.91
N GLY A 13 17.74 13.55 -7.04
CA GLY A 13 17.16 13.21 -8.34
C GLY A 13 17.15 14.39 -9.32
N LYS A 14 16.88 15.60 -8.84
CA LYS A 14 16.99 16.84 -9.65
C LYS A 14 18.43 17.13 -10.05
N GLU A 15 19.38 17.00 -9.13
CA GLU A 15 20.81 17.17 -9.42
C GLU A 15 21.32 16.22 -10.49
N ARG A 16 20.78 14.99 -10.50
CA ARG A 16 21.16 13.92 -11.42
C ARG A 16 20.29 13.83 -12.67
N GLU A 17 19.36 14.77 -12.85
CA GLU A 17 18.43 14.82 -13.97
C GLU A 17 17.69 13.47 -14.19
N VAL A 18 17.22 12.85 -13.08
CA VAL A 18 16.53 11.57 -13.12
C VAL A 18 15.20 11.70 -13.83
N ASP A 19 14.99 10.89 -14.86
CA ASP A 19 13.81 10.87 -15.73
C ASP A 19 12.96 9.59 -15.61
N PHE A 20 13.42 8.61 -14.83
CA PHE A 20 12.71 7.37 -14.51
C PHE A 20 13.05 6.89 -13.10
N LEU A 21 12.07 6.33 -12.39
CA LEU A 21 12.27 5.72 -11.08
C LEU A 21 11.95 4.22 -11.11
N LEU A 22 12.78 3.42 -10.42
CA LEU A 22 12.47 2.02 -10.13
C LEU A 22 12.40 1.85 -8.60
N ALA A 23 11.18 1.65 -8.06
CA ALA A 23 10.97 1.41 -6.65
C ALA A 23 11.07 -0.08 -6.34
N VAL A 24 12.13 -0.48 -5.64
CA VAL A 24 12.32 -1.87 -5.18
C VAL A 24 12.05 -1.91 -3.68
N GLY A 25 10.90 -2.46 -3.26
CA GLY A 25 10.51 -2.47 -1.86
C GLY A 25 9.05 -2.80 -1.63
N GLY A 26 8.60 -2.59 -0.40
CA GLY A 26 7.19 -2.68 -0.02
C GLY A 26 6.43 -1.37 -0.25
N GLY A 27 5.18 -1.33 0.20
CA GLY A 27 4.29 -0.18 0.02
C GLY A 27 4.89 1.17 0.41
N SER A 28 5.59 1.24 1.54
CA SER A 28 6.24 2.49 1.98
C SER A 28 7.28 3.04 1.00
N VAL A 29 8.05 2.16 0.34
CA VAL A 29 9.03 2.56 -0.68
C VAL A 29 8.32 3.04 -1.93
N ILE A 30 7.29 2.30 -2.36
CA ILE A 30 6.50 2.63 -3.56
C ILE A 30 5.74 3.94 -3.36
N ASP A 31 5.11 4.14 -2.20
CA ASP A 31 4.45 5.39 -1.83
C ASP A 31 5.41 6.58 -1.87
N GLY A 32 6.59 6.41 -1.28
CA GLY A 32 7.64 7.43 -1.33
C GLY A 32 8.07 7.75 -2.77
N ALA A 33 8.24 6.72 -3.59
CA ALA A 33 8.63 6.88 -4.99
C ALA A 33 7.57 7.62 -5.82
N LYS A 34 6.28 7.43 -5.54
CA LYS A 34 5.19 8.20 -6.19
C LYS A 34 5.31 9.70 -5.90
N LEU A 35 5.62 10.07 -4.65
CA LEU A 35 5.84 11.48 -4.32
C LEU A 35 7.16 12.01 -4.90
N ILE A 36 8.23 11.22 -4.89
CA ILE A 36 9.50 11.59 -5.54
C ILE A 36 9.25 11.87 -7.03
N ALA A 37 8.52 10.98 -7.72
CA ALA A 37 8.20 11.13 -9.14
C ALA A 37 7.51 12.47 -9.45
N ALA A 38 6.61 12.93 -8.58
CA ALA A 38 5.97 14.23 -8.70
C ALA A 38 6.91 15.38 -8.30
N GLY A 39 7.66 15.21 -7.22
CA GLY A 39 8.57 16.20 -6.69
C GLY A 39 9.73 16.57 -7.63
N LEU A 40 10.19 15.62 -8.44
CA LEU A 40 11.23 15.86 -9.47
C LEU A 40 10.81 16.92 -10.50
N LEU A 41 9.53 17.03 -10.79
CA LEU A 41 8.96 17.98 -11.75
C LEU A 41 8.28 19.21 -11.08
N TYR A 42 8.43 19.36 -9.76
CA TYR A 42 7.82 20.43 -9.00
C TYR A 42 8.89 21.39 -8.45
N ASP A 43 8.70 22.70 -8.63
CA ASP A 43 9.69 23.72 -8.24
C ASP A 43 9.60 24.11 -6.75
N GLY A 44 8.53 23.69 -6.04
CA GLY A 44 8.31 23.97 -4.63
C GLY A 44 8.68 22.79 -3.72
N ASP A 45 8.30 22.89 -2.44
CA ASP A 45 8.42 21.81 -1.47
C ASP A 45 7.40 20.69 -1.79
N ALA A 46 7.87 19.43 -1.86
CA ALA A 46 7.02 18.29 -2.11
C ALA A 46 5.89 18.11 -1.08
N TRP A 47 6.03 18.63 0.14
CA TRP A 47 4.94 18.63 1.13
C TRP A 47 3.73 19.45 0.68
N GLU A 48 3.94 20.48 -0.13
CA GLU A 48 2.83 21.22 -0.74
C GLU A 48 1.99 20.35 -1.67
N LEU A 49 2.62 19.43 -2.41
CA LEU A 49 1.90 18.44 -3.23
C LEU A 49 1.05 17.51 -2.38
N VAL A 50 1.59 17.03 -1.25
CA VAL A 50 0.84 16.23 -0.28
C VAL A 50 -0.34 17.02 0.29
N ARG A 51 -0.14 18.29 0.64
CA ARG A 51 -1.22 19.17 1.13
C ARG A 51 -2.28 19.46 0.08
N LYS A 52 -1.92 19.52 -1.20
CA LYS A 52 -2.87 19.61 -2.32
C LYS A 52 -3.59 18.29 -2.58
N GLY A 53 -3.05 17.18 -2.10
CA GLY A 53 -3.63 15.83 -2.19
C GLY A 53 -3.32 15.08 -3.48
N ALA A 54 -2.86 15.73 -4.55
CA ALA A 54 -2.59 15.04 -5.81
C ALA A 54 -1.61 15.80 -6.72
N SER A 55 -0.92 15.04 -7.61
CA SER A 55 -0.19 15.56 -8.78
C SER A 55 -0.18 14.51 -9.90
N GLN A 56 -0.61 14.90 -11.08
CA GLN A 56 -0.55 14.05 -12.28
C GLN A 56 0.71 14.29 -13.12
N ARG A 57 1.48 15.32 -12.80
CA ARG A 57 2.76 15.60 -13.44
C ARG A 57 3.88 14.88 -12.68
N THR A 58 4.32 13.75 -13.23
CA THR A 58 5.32 12.87 -12.60
C THR A 58 6.29 12.35 -13.65
N VAL A 59 7.52 12.02 -13.24
CA VAL A 59 8.36 11.14 -14.06
C VAL A 59 7.78 9.72 -13.99
N PRO A 60 8.03 8.87 -15.03
CA PRO A 60 7.56 7.49 -15.00
C PRO A 60 8.20 6.66 -13.89
N LEU A 61 7.40 5.72 -13.35
CA LEU A 61 7.75 4.85 -12.23
C LEU A 61 7.50 3.38 -12.60
N GLY A 62 8.48 2.51 -12.35
CA GLY A 62 8.32 1.06 -12.29
C GLY A 62 8.47 0.57 -10.85
N THR A 63 7.95 -0.62 -10.54
CA THR A 63 8.07 -1.20 -9.20
C THR A 63 8.52 -2.66 -9.21
N VAL A 64 9.21 -3.07 -8.15
CA VAL A 64 9.50 -4.48 -7.80
C VAL A 64 9.02 -4.67 -6.37
N LEU A 65 7.93 -5.40 -6.18
CA LEU A 65 7.31 -5.59 -4.88
C LEU A 65 8.10 -6.60 -4.03
N THR A 66 8.40 -6.24 -2.79
CA THR A 66 9.09 -7.14 -1.84
C THR A 66 8.26 -7.52 -0.63
N ILE A 67 7.19 -6.78 -0.32
CA ILE A 67 6.25 -7.06 0.78
C ILE A 67 4.83 -6.81 0.28
N PRO A 68 4.03 -7.86 0.07
CA PRO A 68 2.62 -7.71 -0.28
C PRO A 68 1.80 -7.22 0.94
N ALA A 69 1.04 -6.16 0.76
CA ALA A 69 0.12 -5.59 1.73
C ALA A 69 -0.79 -4.52 1.10
N THR A 70 -0.20 -3.41 0.64
CA THR A 70 -0.87 -2.15 0.36
C THR A 70 -1.43 -2.01 -1.06
N GLY A 71 -1.12 -2.93 -1.97
CA GLY A 71 -1.48 -2.79 -3.39
C GLY A 71 -0.90 -1.55 -4.08
N SER A 72 0.07 -0.85 -3.45
CA SER A 72 0.65 0.40 -3.97
C SER A 72 1.31 0.24 -5.33
N GLU A 73 1.76 -0.95 -5.66
CA GLU A 73 2.34 -1.32 -6.97
C GLU A 73 1.31 -1.26 -8.11
N MET A 74 0.00 -1.28 -7.82
CA MET A 74 -1.07 -1.26 -8.83
C MET A 74 -2.17 -0.24 -8.50
N ASN A 75 -1.86 0.79 -7.74
CA ASN A 75 -2.74 1.94 -7.51
C ASN A 75 -1.96 3.25 -7.61
N ASN A 76 -2.66 4.38 -7.56
CA ASN A 76 -2.05 5.71 -7.63
C ASN A 76 -1.97 6.42 -6.26
N GLY A 77 -2.43 5.76 -5.19
CA GLY A 77 -2.41 6.29 -3.83
C GLY A 77 -1.04 6.14 -3.17
N ALA A 78 -0.75 7.02 -2.25
CA ALA A 78 0.40 6.99 -1.36
C ALA A 78 0.04 7.62 -0.02
N VAL A 79 0.68 7.21 1.05
CA VAL A 79 0.50 7.84 2.36
C VAL A 79 1.85 8.35 2.87
N ILE A 80 1.94 9.66 3.08
CA ILE A 80 3.18 10.35 3.43
C ILE A 80 3.07 10.93 4.83
N SER A 81 4.09 10.68 5.64
CA SER A 81 4.19 11.20 7.01
C SER A 81 5.15 12.37 7.08
N ARG A 82 4.88 13.31 7.98
CA ARG A 82 5.80 14.36 8.42
C ARG A 82 6.11 14.14 9.90
N ARG A 83 7.35 13.78 10.22
CA ARG A 83 7.75 13.45 11.58
C ARG A 83 7.73 14.66 12.50
N GLU A 84 8.17 15.80 11.98
CA GLU A 84 8.27 17.06 12.71
C GLU A 84 6.94 17.48 13.34
N THR A 85 5.84 17.33 12.59
CA THR A 85 4.49 17.74 13.01
C THR A 85 3.58 16.56 13.36
N LYS A 86 4.07 15.31 13.26
CA LYS A 86 3.31 14.07 13.43
C LYS A 86 2.07 13.98 12.54
N GLU A 87 2.15 14.57 11.35
CA GLU A 87 1.10 14.53 10.35
C GLU A 87 1.27 13.33 9.42
N LYS A 88 0.14 12.80 8.91
CA LYS A 88 0.10 11.72 7.93
C LYS A 88 -1.08 11.95 6.98
N TYR A 89 -0.79 12.18 5.70
CA TYR A 89 -1.80 12.51 4.70
C TYR A 89 -1.71 11.62 3.46
N PRO A 90 -2.86 11.35 2.81
CA PRO A 90 -2.89 10.72 1.51
C PRO A 90 -2.38 11.67 0.42
N PHE A 91 -1.78 11.08 -0.60
CA PHE A 91 -1.34 11.74 -1.83
C PHE A 91 -1.68 10.85 -3.02
N TYR A 92 -2.16 11.43 -4.11
CA TYR A 92 -2.48 10.68 -5.32
C TYR A 92 -1.60 11.14 -6.49
N GLY A 93 -0.71 10.26 -6.91
CA GLY A 93 0.16 10.42 -8.07
C GLY A 93 -0.36 9.71 -9.30
N ASN A 94 0.56 9.21 -10.13
CA ASN A 94 0.26 8.32 -11.25
C ASN A 94 0.42 6.85 -10.84
N TYR A 95 -0.20 5.96 -11.60
CA TYR A 95 0.05 4.52 -11.51
C TYR A 95 1.48 4.22 -11.93
N PRO A 96 2.14 3.21 -11.36
CA PRO A 96 3.35 2.64 -11.95
C PRO A 96 3.08 2.15 -13.38
N LEU A 97 4.07 2.31 -14.28
CA LEU A 97 3.97 1.84 -15.67
C LEU A 97 3.99 0.31 -15.75
N PHE A 98 4.72 -0.31 -14.85
CA PHE A 98 4.76 -1.76 -14.66
C PHE A 98 5.11 -2.09 -13.23
N SER A 99 4.74 -3.30 -12.81
CA SER A 99 5.08 -3.84 -11.50
C SER A 99 5.51 -5.29 -11.61
N ILE A 100 6.64 -5.61 -11.03
CA ILE A 100 7.16 -6.97 -10.94
C ILE A 100 6.74 -7.55 -9.61
N LEU A 101 5.97 -8.62 -9.66
CA LEU A 101 5.50 -9.40 -8.54
C LEU A 101 6.17 -10.77 -8.58
N ASP A 102 7.27 -10.92 -7.85
CA ASP A 102 8.04 -12.15 -7.77
C ASP A 102 7.91 -12.74 -6.35
N PRO A 103 7.15 -13.84 -6.17
CA PRO A 103 6.94 -14.46 -4.86
C PRO A 103 8.23 -14.82 -4.11
N GLU A 104 9.31 -15.17 -4.81
CA GLU A 104 10.59 -15.49 -4.18
C GLU A 104 11.17 -14.31 -3.37
N LYS A 105 10.83 -13.07 -3.71
CA LYS A 105 11.29 -11.87 -2.97
C LYS A 105 10.66 -11.77 -1.58
N THR A 106 9.65 -12.56 -1.30
CA THR A 106 8.97 -12.58 0.00
C THR A 106 9.51 -13.65 0.96
N PHE A 107 10.28 -14.63 0.47
CA PHE A 107 10.72 -15.80 1.25
C PHE A 107 11.57 -15.45 2.47
N THR A 108 12.31 -14.35 2.42
CA THR A 108 13.20 -13.90 3.50
C THR A 108 12.53 -12.87 4.44
N LEU A 109 11.25 -12.56 4.24
CA LEU A 109 10.53 -11.65 5.13
C LEU A 109 10.40 -12.27 6.54
N PRO A 110 10.55 -11.46 7.61
CA PRO A 110 10.18 -11.92 8.93
C PRO A 110 8.70 -12.33 8.98
N GLN A 111 8.39 -13.47 9.60
CA GLN A 111 7.01 -13.98 9.71
C GLN A 111 6.03 -12.94 10.25
N ARG A 112 6.47 -12.08 11.18
CA ARG A 112 5.64 -10.98 11.69
C ARG A 112 5.24 -9.99 10.59
N GLN A 113 6.12 -9.70 9.64
CA GLN A 113 5.80 -8.80 8.53
C GLN A 113 4.81 -9.45 7.55
N VAL A 114 4.97 -10.75 7.29
CA VAL A 114 4.01 -11.52 6.49
C VAL A 114 2.63 -11.52 7.15
N ALA A 115 2.56 -11.80 8.45
CA ALA A 115 1.30 -11.75 9.20
C ALA A 115 0.66 -10.35 9.19
N CYS A 116 1.47 -9.29 9.32
CA CYS A 116 0.97 -7.92 9.20
C CYS A 116 0.44 -7.62 7.79
N GLY A 117 1.11 -8.11 6.74
CA GLY A 117 0.65 -7.94 5.37
C GLY A 117 -0.65 -8.69 5.08
N LEU A 118 -0.79 -9.92 5.58
CA LEU A 118 -2.04 -10.70 5.50
C LEU A 118 -3.20 -9.98 6.20
N ALA A 119 -2.95 -9.47 7.41
CA ALA A 119 -3.96 -8.72 8.17
C ALA A 119 -4.35 -7.40 7.46
N ASP A 120 -3.37 -6.66 6.95
CA ASP A 120 -3.59 -5.41 6.21
C ASP A 120 -4.45 -5.67 4.95
N THR A 121 -4.09 -6.68 4.16
CA THR A 121 -4.87 -7.09 2.99
C THR A 121 -6.30 -7.48 3.35
N PHE A 122 -6.46 -8.27 4.41
CA PHE A 122 -7.78 -8.69 4.89
C PHE A 122 -8.64 -7.49 5.27
N VAL A 123 -8.08 -6.54 6.01
CA VAL A 123 -8.78 -5.31 6.41
C VAL A 123 -9.13 -4.43 5.21
N HIS A 124 -8.22 -4.27 4.24
CA HIS A 124 -8.51 -3.55 3.01
C HIS A 124 -9.78 -4.08 2.32
N VAL A 125 -9.89 -5.41 2.20
CA VAL A 125 -11.05 -6.03 1.56
C VAL A 125 -12.30 -5.87 2.42
N MET A 126 -12.19 -6.05 3.74
CA MET A 126 -13.33 -5.93 4.66
C MET A 126 -13.93 -4.52 4.67
N GLU A 127 -13.12 -3.47 4.64
CA GLU A 127 -13.57 -2.08 4.63
C GLU A 127 -14.18 -1.63 3.29
N GLN A 128 -14.05 -2.43 2.25
CA GLN A 128 -14.75 -2.27 0.97
C GLN A 128 -15.98 -3.19 0.85
N TYR A 129 -16.00 -4.31 1.59
CA TYR A 129 -17.06 -5.31 1.53
C TYR A 129 -18.16 -5.09 2.58
N MET A 130 -17.79 -4.83 3.84
CA MET A 130 -18.73 -4.69 4.96
C MET A 130 -19.28 -3.26 5.08
N THR A 131 -19.86 -2.72 4.02
CA THR A 131 -20.41 -1.36 4.01
C THR A 131 -21.93 -1.36 3.86
N VAL A 132 -22.43 -1.44 2.64
CA VAL A 132 -23.86 -1.44 2.33
C VAL A 132 -24.20 -2.69 1.53
N ALA A 133 -25.17 -3.47 2.03
CA ALA A 133 -25.58 -4.72 1.39
C ALA A 133 -26.21 -4.50 0.00
N GLY A 134 -25.88 -5.39 -0.94
CA GLY A 134 -26.58 -5.52 -2.23
C GLY A 134 -26.19 -4.48 -3.29
N GLN A 135 -25.09 -3.76 -3.11
CA GLN A 135 -24.62 -2.78 -4.12
C GLN A 135 -24.13 -3.45 -5.40
N SER A 136 -23.30 -4.52 -5.29
CA SER A 136 -22.77 -5.24 -6.43
C SER A 136 -22.47 -6.69 -6.11
N ARG A 137 -23.30 -7.61 -6.61
CA ARG A 137 -23.11 -9.06 -6.38
C ARG A 137 -21.79 -9.57 -6.91
N VAL A 138 -21.28 -9.02 -8.01
CA VAL A 138 -20.00 -9.46 -8.60
C VAL A 138 -18.83 -8.99 -7.76
N MET A 139 -18.86 -7.77 -7.25
CA MET A 139 -17.80 -7.26 -6.35
C MET A 139 -17.81 -7.98 -5.01
N ASP A 140 -19.00 -8.27 -4.45
CA ASP A 140 -19.15 -9.07 -3.24
C ASP A 140 -18.46 -10.43 -3.38
N ARG A 141 -18.72 -11.15 -4.49
CA ARG A 141 -18.08 -12.45 -4.75
C ARG A 141 -16.57 -12.37 -4.97
N TRP A 142 -16.07 -11.30 -5.58
CA TRP A 142 -14.62 -11.08 -5.70
C TRP A 142 -13.99 -10.80 -4.34
N ALA A 143 -14.63 -9.97 -3.52
CA ALA A 143 -14.20 -9.69 -2.14
C ALA A 143 -14.22 -10.97 -1.28
N GLU A 144 -15.32 -11.73 -1.32
CA GLU A 144 -15.46 -13.02 -0.63
C GLU A 144 -14.38 -14.02 -1.04
N GLY A 145 -14.09 -14.11 -2.35
CA GLY A 145 -13.02 -14.99 -2.87
C GLY A 145 -11.64 -14.60 -2.33
N ILE A 146 -11.31 -13.32 -2.29
CA ILE A 146 -10.03 -12.86 -1.71
C ILE A 146 -9.99 -13.15 -0.20
N LEU A 147 -11.06 -12.84 0.54
CA LEU A 147 -11.12 -13.10 1.99
C LEU A 147 -10.98 -14.59 2.30
N GLN A 148 -11.68 -15.45 1.55
CA GLN A 148 -11.59 -16.90 1.70
C GLN A 148 -10.17 -17.39 1.42
N THR A 149 -9.56 -16.95 0.32
CA THR A 149 -8.17 -17.31 -0.03
C THR A 149 -7.22 -16.92 1.11
N LEU A 150 -7.31 -15.69 1.64
CA LEU A 150 -6.44 -15.24 2.74
C LEU A 150 -6.60 -16.08 4.01
N VAL A 151 -7.83 -16.48 4.36
CA VAL A 151 -8.10 -17.34 5.51
C VAL A 151 -7.51 -18.75 5.32
N GLU A 152 -7.60 -19.29 4.11
CA GLU A 152 -7.07 -20.60 3.77
C GLU A 152 -5.54 -20.62 3.78
N ILE A 153 -4.89 -19.65 3.09
CA ILE A 153 -3.43 -19.66 2.93
C ILE A 153 -2.66 -19.18 4.17
N ALA A 154 -3.24 -18.36 5.04
CA ALA A 154 -2.52 -17.79 6.18
C ALA A 154 -1.90 -18.84 7.11
N PRO A 155 -2.59 -19.91 7.55
CA PRO A 155 -1.97 -20.97 8.34
C PRO A 155 -0.91 -21.74 7.56
N GLU A 156 -1.11 -21.99 6.27
CA GLU A 156 -0.18 -22.73 5.42
C GLU A 156 1.12 -21.92 5.19
N ILE A 157 1.02 -20.62 4.94
CA ILE A 157 2.18 -19.72 4.84
C ILE A 157 2.97 -19.70 6.15
N ARG A 158 2.30 -19.71 7.29
CA ARG A 158 2.97 -19.78 8.60
C ARG A 158 3.81 -21.04 8.77
N GLU A 159 3.36 -22.17 8.21
CA GLU A 159 4.09 -23.43 8.23
C GLU A 159 5.20 -23.48 7.18
N ASN A 160 4.95 -22.97 5.98
CA ASN A 160 5.91 -22.95 4.88
C ASN A 160 5.86 -21.67 4.04
N GLN A 161 6.54 -20.63 4.52
CA GLN A 161 6.65 -19.35 3.80
C GLN A 161 7.43 -19.43 2.48
N HIS A 162 8.20 -20.50 2.26
CA HIS A 162 8.96 -20.70 1.02
C HIS A 162 8.17 -21.40 -0.08
N ASP A 163 6.88 -21.66 0.14
CA ASP A 163 6.02 -22.15 -0.90
C ASP A 163 5.68 -21.04 -1.90
N TYR A 164 6.07 -21.27 -3.16
CA TYR A 164 5.90 -20.27 -4.22
C TYR A 164 4.43 -19.96 -4.51
N ASP A 165 3.60 -20.97 -4.58
CA ASP A 165 2.18 -20.84 -4.96
C ASP A 165 1.39 -20.11 -3.85
N LEU A 166 1.65 -20.46 -2.58
CA LEU A 166 1.05 -19.76 -1.44
C LEU A 166 1.42 -18.26 -1.40
N MET A 167 2.69 -17.95 -1.63
CA MET A 167 3.14 -16.55 -1.64
C MET A 167 2.67 -15.81 -2.89
N ALA A 168 2.48 -16.49 -4.01
CA ALA A 168 1.88 -15.92 -5.22
C ALA A 168 0.40 -15.56 -4.99
N ASP A 169 -0.37 -16.45 -4.37
CA ASP A 169 -1.77 -16.19 -4.02
C ASP A 169 -1.90 -15.04 -3.02
N PHE A 170 -1.03 -14.99 -2.01
CA PHE A 170 -0.99 -13.86 -1.09
C PHE A 170 -0.64 -12.54 -1.82
N MET A 171 0.39 -12.54 -2.64
CA MET A 171 0.84 -11.35 -3.37
C MET A 171 -0.24 -10.81 -4.30
N LEU A 172 -0.91 -11.70 -5.06
CA LEU A 172 -2.01 -11.30 -5.94
C LEU A 172 -3.23 -10.82 -5.13
N SER A 173 -3.57 -11.49 -4.03
CA SER A 173 -4.65 -11.07 -3.14
C SER A 173 -4.42 -9.67 -2.57
N ALA A 174 -3.19 -9.35 -2.17
CA ALA A 174 -2.82 -8.04 -1.66
C ALA A 174 -2.95 -6.95 -2.74
N THR A 175 -2.48 -7.22 -3.96
CA THR A 175 -2.61 -6.31 -5.10
C THR A 175 -4.09 -6.05 -5.42
N MET A 176 -4.89 -7.10 -5.58
CA MET A 176 -6.31 -7.00 -5.95
C MET A 176 -7.16 -6.42 -4.81
N GLY A 177 -6.72 -6.56 -3.57
CA GLY A 177 -7.40 -6.02 -2.39
C GLY A 177 -7.47 -4.49 -2.37
N LEU A 178 -6.52 -3.78 -3.01
CA LEU A 178 -6.49 -2.31 -2.99
C LEU A 178 -6.01 -1.67 -4.31
N ASN A 179 -6.25 -2.31 -5.44
CA ASN A 179 -6.02 -1.69 -6.75
C ASN A 179 -7.25 -0.98 -7.34
N GLY A 180 -8.34 -0.88 -6.58
CA GLY A 180 -9.60 -0.27 -7.00
C GLY A 180 -10.57 -1.22 -7.70
N PHE A 181 -10.18 -2.47 -7.97
CA PHE A 181 -11.03 -3.41 -8.70
C PHE A 181 -12.30 -3.78 -7.92
N ILE A 182 -12.16 -4.23 -6.66
CA ILE A 182 -13.32 -4.61 -5.83
C ILE A 182 -14.12 -3.40 -5.32
N ALA A 183 -13.59 -2.19 -5.48
CA ALA A 183 -14.24 -0.94 -5.10
C ALA A 183 -15.22 -0.40 -6.16
N MET A 184 -15.26 -1.01 -7.35
CA MET A 184 -16.07 -0.50 -8.45
C MET A 184 -17.57 -0.61 -8.13
N GLY A 185 -18.22 0.54 -7.99
CA GLY A 185 -19.67 0.62 -7.75
C GLY A 185 -20.12 0.26 -6.34
N VAL A 186 -19.20 0.17 -5.37
CA VAL A 186 -19.52 -0.06 -3.96
C VAL A 186 -19.06 1.09 -3.08
N ALA A 187 -19.76 1.34 -1.97
CA ALA A 187 -19.32 2.26 -0.95
C ALA A 187 -18.12 1.67 -0.18
N GLN A 188 -17.24 2.53 0.30
CA GLN A 188 -16.11 2.16 1.12
C GLN A 188 -16.21 2.84 2.49
N ASP A 189 -15.75 2.15 3.53
CA ASP A 189 -15.61 2.71 4.88
C ASP A 189 -14.20 2.37 5.38
N TRP A 190 -13.42 3.38 5.68
CA TRP A 190 -12.02 3.28 6.08
C TRP A 190 -11.80 3.57 7.57
N ALA A 191 -12.81 3.35 8.42
CA ALA A 191 -12.74 3.66 9.85
C ALA A 191 -11.62 2.91 10.56
N THR A 192 -11.43 1.61 10.29
CA THR A 192 -10.36 0.80 10.87
C THR A 192 -8.99 1.35 10.49
N HIS A 193 -8.79 1.71 9.23
CA HIS A 193 -7.54 2.32 8.76
C HIS A 193 -7.29 3.68 9.40
N MET A 194 -8.29 4.55 9.50
CA MET A 194 -8.14 5.87 10.11
C MET A 194 -7.73 5.77 11.58
N ILE A 195 -8.38 4.90 12.36
CA ILE A 195 -7.99 4.64 13.76
C ILE A 195 -6.58 4.04 13.83
N GLY A 196 -6.28 3.06 12.98
CA GLY A 196 -4.95 2.43 12.91
C GLY A 196 -3.84 3.43 12.55
N HIS A 197 -4.11 4.41 11.68
CA HIS A 197 -3.17 5.48 11.33
C HIS A 197 -2.83 6.37 12.53
N GLU A 198 -3.82 6.74 13.34
CA GLU A 198 -3.61 7.51 14.57
C GLU A 198 -2.75 6.73 15.57
N LEU A 199 -3.04 5.45 15.78
CA LEU A 199 -2.25 4.59 16.66
C LEU A 199 -0.80 4.46 16.17
N THR A 200 -0.60 4.35 14.86
CA THR A 200 0.75 4.32 14.26
C THR A 200 1.47 5.65 14.44
N ALA A 201 0.78 6.77 14.23
CA ALA A 201 1.38 8.11 14.34
C ALA A 201 1.77 8.46 15.78
N LEU A 202 0.92 8.10 16.76
CA LEU A 202 1.13 8.43 18.17
C LEU A 202 2.12 7.48 18.87
N HIS A 203 2.10 6.20 18.53
CA HIS A 203 2.81 5.16 19.28
C HIS A 203 3.88 4.42 18.47
N GLY A 204 4.03 4.70 17.18
CA GLY A 204 5.02 4.02 16.31
C GLY A 204 4.73 2.54 16.08
N LEU A 205 3.47 2.10 16.26
CA LEU A 205 3.08 0.71 16.06
C LEU A 205 3.06 0.32 14.58
N THR A 206 3.36 -0.94 14.29
CA THR A 206 3.27 -1.49 12.94
C THR A 206 1.84 -1.44 12.42
N HIS A 207 1.63 -0.89 11.23
CA HIS A 207 0.30 -0.63 10.67
C HIS A 207 -0.61 -1.87 10.64
N GLY A 208 -0.18 -2.98 10.02
CA GLY A 208 -0.98 -4.20 9.98
C GLY A 208 -1.32 -4.78 11.36
N ALA A 209 -0.46 -4.54 12.37
CA ALA A 209 -0.76 -4.96 13.75
C ALA A 209 -1.85 -4.09 14.39
N THR A 210 -1.86 -2.76 14.12
CA THR A 210 -2.95 -1.89 14.61
C THR A 210 -4.29 -2.25 13.99
N LEU A 211 -4.30 -2.57 12.70
CA LEU A 211 -5.51 -3.01 11.99
C LEU A 211 -6.08 -4.32 12.55
N ALA A 212 -5.21 -5.30 12.82
CA ALA A 212 -5.62 -6.59 13.40
C ALA A 212 -6.24 -6.44 14.81
N ILE A 213 -5.89 -5.39 15.54
CA ILE A 213 -6.46 -5.09 16.87
C ILE A 213 -7.77 -4.30 16.74
N VAL A 214 -7.83 -3.34 15.82
CA VAL A 214 -8.97 -2.42 15.70
C VAL A 214 -10.17 -3.08 15.00
N LEU A 215 -9.96 -3.88 13.96
CA LEU A 215 -11.04 -4.45 13.17
C LEU A 215 -12.06 -5.28 13.98
N PRO A 216 -11.66 -6.13 14.98
CA PRO A 216 -12.62 -6.93 15.74
C PRO A 216 -13.45 -6.14 16.76
N GLY A 217 -13.11 -4.89 17.06
CA GLY A 217 -13.79 -4.00 18.02
C GLY A 217 -14.75 -3.06 17.39
#